data_a8dc77179bcba0b7324accadd2e61bd8
#
_entry.id   a8dc77179bcba0b7324accadd2e61bd8
#
_cell.length_a   1.000
_cell.length_b   1.000
_cell.length_c   1.000
_cell.angle_alpha   90.00
_cell.angle_beta   90.00
_cell.angle_gamma   90.00
#
_symmetry.space_group_name_H-M   'P 1'
#
loop_
_entity.id
_entity.type
_entity.pdbx_description
1 polymer ?
#
loop_
_entity_poly.entity_id
_entity_poly.type
_entity_poly.pdbx_seq_one_letter_code
_entity_poly.pdbx_strand_id
1 'polypeptide(L)'
;MIITMTCSCENIKKNNSIATSAADPTEIDWRYGWTVAASPILDMDALKKHQAQYPERWKATFEYLKNTDLGRLSAGEHEIIGREVYAIVSEYTPKEATECNFEAHRKYIDFQYLISGKEKMGVTTLDKVVPICEYDEEKDIVFFKPDASAIYEVATPDLFYVFFPKDPHRPSIKDEDGVTVKKIVIKIKM
;
A
#
# COMPACT_ATOMS: atom_id res chain seq x y z
N MET A 1 21.98 64.44 22.25
CA MET A 1 21.19 63.46 23.05
C MET A 1 20.80 62.36 22.12
N ILE A 2 21.62 61.27 22.10
CA ILE A 2 21.49 60.15 21.17
C ILE A 2 20.90 59.02 21.96
N ILE A 3 19.69 58.58 21.59
CA ILE A 3 18.99 57.46 22.17
C ILE A 3 19.32 56.22 21.38
N THR A 4 20.09 55.31 21.96
CA THR A 4 20.37 54.00 21.40
C THR A 4 19.27 53.03 21.81
N MET A 5 18.49 52.53 20.85
CA MET A 5 17.55 51.43 21.02
C MET A 5 18.31 50.10 20.90
N THR A 6 18.37 49.32 21.96
CA THR A 6 18.86 47.96 21.96
C THR A 6 17.69 47.03 21.60
N CYS A 7 17.81 46.33 20.48
CA CYS A 7 16.86 45.30 20.07
C CYS A 7 17.27 43.99 20.73
N SER A 8 16.40 43.48 21.62
CA SER A 8 16.57 42.19 22.29
C SER A 8 15.95 41.09 21.42
N CYS A 9 16.77 40.24 20.83
CA CYS A 9 16.29 39.03 20.14
C CYS A 9 15.99 37.94 21.15
N GLU A 10 14.72 37.72 21.43
CA GLU A 10 14.28 36.49 22.16
C GLU A 10 14.25 35.31 21.24
N ASN A 11 15.08 34.30 21.56
CA ASN A 11 15.12 33.00 20.93
C ASN A 11 13.87 32.19 21.34
N ILE A 12 12.87 32.10 20.45
CA ILE A 12 11.77 31.16 20.61
C ILE A 12 12.25 29.78 20.15
N LYS A 13 12.64 28.94 21.11
CA LYS A 13 12.84 27.50 20.87
C LYS A 13 11.47 26.87 20.61
N LYS A 14 11.15 26.57 19.36
CA LYS A 14 10.03 25.68 19.01
C LYS A 14 10.37 24.27 19.45
N ASN A 15 9.83 23.85 20.58
CA ASN A 15 9.77 22.44 20.96
C ASN A 15 8.76 21.75 20.04
N ASN A 16 9.24 21.09 18.99
CA ASN A 16 8.46 20.08 18.25
C ASN A 16 8.45 18.79 19.09
N SER A 17 7.60 18.71 20.09
CA SER A 17 7.25 17.43 20.68
C SER A 17 6.28 16.73 19.70
N ILE A 18 6.77 15.74 18.98
CA ILE A 18 5.91 14.75 18.29
C ILE A 18 5.20 14.00 19.42
N ALA A 19 3.96 14.38 19.71
CA ALA A 19 3.09 13.64 20.59
C ALA A 19 2.80 12.30 19.90
N THR A 20 3.47 11.23 20.33
CA THR A 20 3.00 9.87 20.09
C THR A 20 1.69 9.73 20.86
N SER A 21 0.57 9.84 20.15
CA SER A 21 -0.74 9.53 20.67
C SER A 21 -0.70 8.08 21.16
N ALA A 22 -0.79 7.88 22.46
CA ALA A 22 -1.04 6.56 23.02
C ALA A 22 -2.35 6.06 22.41
N ALA A 23 -2.32 4.87 21.79
CA ALA A 23 -3.52 4.26 21.20
C ALA A 23 -4.59 4.15 22.30
N ASP A 24 -5.83 4.54 21.95
CA ASP A 24 -6.99 4.36 22.83
C ASP A 24 -7.14 2.84 23.10
N PRO A 25 -7.08 2.40 24.37
CA PRO A 25 -7.18 0.98 24.72
C PRO A 25 -8.55 0.36 24.35
N THR A 26 -9.52 1.15 23.90
CA THR A 26 -10.82 0.69 23.41
C THR A 26 -10.86 0.51 21.90
N GLU A 27 -9.85 0.97 21.17
CA GLU A 27 -9.78 0.76 19.74
C GLU A 27 -9.30 -0.67 19.44
N ILE A 28 -10.20 -1.46 18.86
CA ILE A 28 -9.87 -2.83 18.42
C ILE A 28 -8.73 -2.73 17.41
N ASP A 29 -7.60 -3.38 17.72
CA ASP A 29 -6.47 -3.47 16.79
C ASP A 29 -6.88 -4.28 15.55
N TRP A 30 -7.37 -3.57 14.56
CA TRP A 30 -7.87 -4.14 13.30
C TRP A 30 -6.78 -4.81 12.45
N ARG A 31 -5.49 -4.60 12.81
CA ARG A 31 -4.31 -5.23 12.17
C ARG A 31 -3.79 -6.44 12.94
N TYR A 32 -4.48 -6.89 13.98
CA TYR A 32 -4.13 -8.07 14.78
C TYR A 32 -2.68 -8.07 15.30
N GLY A 33 -2.14 -6.91 15.63
CA GLY A 33 -0.79 -6.72 16.15
C GLY A 33 0.30 -6.62 15.09
N TRP A 34 -0.04 -6.53 13.82
CA TRP A 34 0.93 -6.15 12.79
C TRP A 34 1.10 -4.63 12.76
N THR A 35 2.36 -4.15 12.82
CA THR A 35 2.65 -2.76 13.17
C THR A 35 2.91 -1.82 11.99
N VAL A 36 3.06 -2.36 10.77
CA VAL A 36 3.27 -1.53 9.57
C VAL A 36 2.08 -0.60 9.36
N ALA A 37 2.34 0.64 9.01
CA ALA A 37 1.31 1.64 8.81
C ALA A 37 0.59 1.46 7.46
N ALA A 38 -0.70 1.81 7.42
CA ALA A 38 -1.44 1.87 6.16
C ALA A 38 -1.06 3.13 5.38
N SER A 39 -0.96 3.03 4.05
CA SER A 39 -0.82 4.19 3.18
C SER A 39 -2.03 5.12 3.32
N PRO A 40 -1.84 6.46 3.29
CA PRO A 40 -2.93 7.43 3.36
C PRO A 40 -3.87 7.40 2.16
N ILE A 41 -3.48 6.78 1.03
CA ILE A 41 -4.36 6.62 -0.14
C ILE A 41 -5.33 5.44 -0.01
N LEU A 42 -5.23 4.64 1.06
CA LEU A 42 -6.10 3.50 1.30
C LEU A 42 -7.53 3.95 1.62
N ASP A 43 -8.52 3.34 0.95
CA ASP A 43 -9.94 3.52 1.32
C ASP A 43 -10.25 2.74 2.62
N MET A 44 -10.09 3.43 3.74
CA MET A 44 -10.27 2.85 5.08
C MET A 44 -11.72 2.41 5.32
N ASP A 45 -12.71 3.10 4.74
CA ASP A 45 -14.12 2.76 4.91
C ASP A 45 -14.46 1.46 4.16
N ALA A 46 -13.95 1.30 2.94
CA ALA A 46 -14.08 0.06 2.19
C ALA A 46 -13.39 -1.11 2.92
N LEU A 47 -12.19 -0.88 3.48
CA LEU A 47 -11.48 -1.89 4.26
C LEU A 47 -12.29 -2.32 5.49
N LYS A 48 -12.72 -1.38 6.32
CA LYS A 48 -13.51 -1.67 7.53
C LYS A 48 -14.79 -2.42 7.20
N LYS A 49 -15.48 -2.03 6.14
CA LYS A 49 -16.70 -2.69 5.68
C LYS A 49 -16.44 -4.14 5.26
N HIS A 50 -15.41 -4.38 4.45
CA HIS A 50 -15.07 -5.72 3.99
C HIS A 50 -14.53 -6.59 5.14
N GLN A 51 -13.74 -6.00 6.05
CA GLN A 51 -13.25 -6.70 7.24
C GLN A 51 -14.40 -7.13 8.16
N ALA A 52 -15.40 -6.28 8.36
CA ALA A 52 -16.59 -6.63 9.14
C ALA A 52 -17.39 -7.78 8.50
N GLN A 53 -17.41 -7.87 7.17
CA GLN A 53 -18.10 -8.94 6.44
C GLN A 53 -17.30 -10.25 6.40
N TYR A 54 -15.96 -10.16 6.33
CA TYR A 54 -15.06 -11.31 6.19
C TYR A 54 -13.90 -11.25 7.19
N PRO A 55 -14.18 -11.25 8.51
CA PRO A 55 -13.17 -11.03 9.54
C PRO A 55 -12.03 -12.05 9.51
N GLU A 56 -12.34 -13.32 9.20
CA GLU A 56 -11.34 -14.40 9.18
C GLU A 56 -10.31 -14.23 8.06
N ARG A 57 -10.69 -13.68 6.90
CA ARG A 57 -9.75 -13.40 5.80
C ARG A 57 -8.72 -12.34 6.21
N TRP A 58 -9.18 -11.27 6.84
CA TRP A 58 -8.30 -10.18 7.29
C TRP A 58 -7.43 -10.58 8.48
N LYS A 59 -8.00 -11.32 9.42
CA LYS A 59 -7.25 -11.89 10.53
C LYS A 59 -6.11 -12.76 10.01
N ALA A 60 -6.40 -13.72 9.14
CA ALA A 60 -5.39 -14.59 8.56
C ALA A 60 -4.33 -13.81 7.77
N THR A 61 -4.73 -12.76 7.02
CA THR A 61 -3.81 -11.88 6.31
C THR A 61 -2.81 -11.23 7.25
N PHE A 62 -3.28 -10.55 8.31
CA PHE A 62 -2.40 -9.85 9.23
C PHE A 62 -1.59 -10.79 10.12
N GLU A 63 -2.17 -11.92 10.55
CA GLU A 63 -1.44 -12.94 11.30
C GLU A 63 -0.33 -13.59 10.45
N TYR A 64 -0.58 -13.83 9.17
CA TYR A 64 0.44 -14.32 8.24
C TYR A 64 1.60 -13.33 8.11
N LEU A 65 1.30 -12.05 7.86
CA LEU A 65 2.31 -10.99 7.76
C LEU A 65 3.14 -10.83 9.04
N LYS A 66 2.49 -10.93 10.21
CA LYS A 66 3.12 -10.78 11.51
C LYS A 66 4.01 -11.95 11.89
N ASN A 67 3.57 -13.18 11.60
CA ASN A 67 4.20 -14.39 12.12
C ASN A 67 5.18 -15.05 11.15
N THR A 68 5.25 -14.57 9.89
CA THR A 68 6.11 -15.12 8.85
C THR A 68 7.40 -14.31 8.74
N ASP A 69 8.54 -14.98 8.60
CA ASP A 69 9.80 -14.33 8.21
C ASP A 69 9.73 -13.99 6.70
N LEU A 70 9.14 -12.83 6.40
CA LEU A 70 8.90 -12.38 5.03
C LEU A 70 10.20 -12.27 4.23
N GLY A 71 11.30 -11.94 4.89
CA GLY A 71 12.63 -11.83 4.26
C GLY A 71 13.11 -13.16 3.64
N ARG A 72 12.70 -14.28 4.23
CA ARG A 72 13.07 -15.64 3.80
C ARG A 72 12.05 -16.30 2.86
N LEU A 73 10.89 -15.70 2.62
CA LEU A 73 9.94 -16.27 1.68
C LEU A 73 10.55 -16.37 0.28
N SER A 74 10.40 -17.53 -0.36
CA SER A 74 10.75 -17.70 -1.77
C SER A 74 9.76 -16.96 -2.68
N ALA A 75 10.22 -16.56 -3.86
CA ALA A 75 9.30 -16.08 -4.90
C ALA A 75 8.32 -17.20 -5.30
N GLY A 76 7.08 -16.82 -5.60
CA GLY A 76 6.00 -17.74 -5.96
C GLY A 76 4.75 -17.53 -5.13
N GLU A 77 3.80 -18.45 -5.28
CA GLU A 77 2.52 -18.45 -4.58
C GLU A 77 2.63 -19.20 -3.24
N HIS A 78 1.99 -18.64 -2.20
CA HIS A 78 1.91 -19.20 -0.85
C HIS A 78 0.45 -19.20 -0.39
N GLU A 79 -0.06 -20.37 -0.03
CA GLU A 79 -1.42 -20.52 0.46
C GLU A 79 -1.55 -20.00 1.90
N ILE A 80 -2.63 -19.25 2.19
CA ILE A 80 -3.00 -18.81 3.55
C ILE A 80 -4.34 -19.44 3.95
N ILE A 81 -5.39 -19.23 3.16
CA ILE A 81 -6.70 -19.90 3.30
C ILE A 81 -7.14 -20.34 1.89
N GLY A 82 -6.54 -21.39 1.33
CA GLY A 82 -6.85 -21.86 -0.01
C GLY A 82 -6.88 -20.72 -1.03
N ARG A 83 -7.99 -20.64 -1.78
CA ARG A 83 -8.21 -19.54 -2.75
C ARG A 83 -8.99 -18.35 -2.17
N GLU A 84 -9.34 -18.38 -0.89
CA GLU A 84 -9.97 -17.25 -0.21
C GLU A 84 -8.94 -16.16 0.14
N VAL A 85 -7.72 -16.59 0.55
CA VAL A 85 -6.58 -15.72 0.84
C VAL A 85 -5.29 -16.44 0.45
N TYR A 86 -4.50 -15.86 -0.43
CA TYR A 86 -3.19 -16.39 -0.80
C TYR A 86 -2.21 -15.26 -1.11
N ALA A 87 -0.93 -15.51 -0.94
CA ALA A 87 0.12 -14.53 -1.19
C ALA A 87 0.90 -14.88 -2.46
N ILE A 88 1.35 -13.85 -3.16
CA ILE A 88 2.31 -13.94 -4.26
C ILE A 88 3.53 -13.13 -3.87
N VAL A 89 4.69 -13.78 -3.78
CA VAL A 89 5.97 -13.11 -3.52
C VAL A 89 6.73 -12.99 -4.82
N SER A 90 7.26 -11.81 -5.09
CA SER A 90 8.06 -11.53 -6.28
C SER A 90 9.29 -10.70 -5.96
N GLU A 91 10.36 -10.93 -6.69
CA GLU A 91 11.57 -10.11 -6.68
C GLU A 91 11.83 -9.60 -8.10
N TYR A 92 11.99 -8.30 -8.27
CA TYR A 92 12.15 -7.66 -9.57
C TYR A 92 12.81 -6.29 -9.46
N THR A 93 13.32 -5.80 -10.57
CA THR A 93 13.69 -4.38 -10.71
C THR A 93 12.50 -3.62 -11.28
N PRO A 94 12.04 -2.55 -10.60
CA PRO A 94 10.97 -1.69 -11.12
C PRO A 94 11.31 -1.11 -12.49
N LYS A 95 10.28 -0.88 -13.31
CA LYS A 95 10.40 -0.48 -14.71
C LYS A 95 10.18 1.03 -14.87
N GLU A 96 10.58 1.55 -16.02
CA GLU A 96 10.22 2.92 -16.39
C GLU A 96 8.69 3.08 -16.44
N ALA A 97 8.20 4.26 -16.07
CA ALA A 97 6.76 4.52 -16.03
C ALA A 97 6.05 4.23 -17.37
N THR A 98 6.74 4.42 -18.50
CA THR A 98 6.20 4.13 -19.84
C THR A 98 5.94 2.65 -20.11
N GLU A 99 6.52 1.75 -19.33
CA GLU A 99 6.38 0.30 -19.45
C GLU A 99 5.32 -0.28 -18.49
N CYS A 100 4.76 0.54 -17.60
CA CYS A 100 3.77 0.12 -16.60
C CYS A 100 2.38 0.63 -17.00
N ASN A 101 1.38 -0.22 -16.92
CA ASN A 101 -0.02 0.14 -17.10
C ASN A 101 -0.74 0.16 -15.74
N PHE A 102 -1.89 0.81 -15.68
CA PHE A 102 -2.83 0.56 -14.59
C PHE A 102 -3.45 -0.82 -14.75
N GLU A 103 -3.72 -1.47 -13.64
CA GLU A 103 -4.42 -2.75 -13.57
C GLU A 103 -5.53 -2.70 -12.52
N ALA A 104 -6.57 -3.51 -12.71
CA ALA A 104 -7.59 -3.76 -11.70
C ALA A 104 -8.06 -5.22 -11.77
N HIS A 105 -8.65 -5.65 -10.67
CA HIS A 105 -9.17 -6.99 -10.47
C HIS A 105 -10.68 -6.96 -10.27
N ARG A 106 -11.37 -8.09 -10.34
CA ARG A 106 -12.81 -8.18 -10.06
C ARG A 106 -13.13 -9.11 -8.91
N LYS A 107 -12.30 -10.15 -8.73
CA LYS A 107 -12.53 -11.24 -7.77
C LYS A 107 -11.78 -11.06 -6.47
N TYR A 108 -10.64 -10.33 -6.51
CA TYR A 108 -9.75 -10.16 -5.36
C TYR A 108 -9.43 -8.70 -5.09
N ILE A 109 -9.19 -8.43 -3.82
CA ILE A 109 -8.53 -7.24 -3.31
C ILE A 109 -7.04 -7.51 -3.33
N ASP A 110 -6.23 -6.56 -3.75
CA ASP A 110 -4.78 -6.60 -3.64
C ASP A 110 -4.31 -5.91 -2.37
N PHE A 111 -3.78 -6.68 -1.44
CA PHE A 111 -3.00 -6.16 -0.33
C PHE A 111 -1.52 -6.22 -0.72
N GLN A 112 -0.87 -5.06 -0.92
CA GLN A 112 0.51 -4.97 -1.40
C GLN A 112 1.44 -4.43 -0.31
N TYR A 113 2.56 -5.11 -0.09
CA TYR A 113 3.59 -4.71 0.87
C TYR A 113 4.98 -4.98 0.31
N LEU A 114 5.86 -3.96 0.38
CA LEU A 114 7.26 -4.11 0.02
C LEU A 114 8.02 -4.68 1.22
N ILE A 115 8.58 -5.87 1.06
CA ILE A 115 9.45 -6.49 2.06
C ILE A 115 10.80 -5.78 2.07
N SER A 116 11.27 -5.36 0.88
CA SER A 116 12.48 -4.55 0.71
C SER A 116 12.44 -3.76 -0.60
N GLY A 117 13.31 -2.74 -0.70
CA GLY A 117 13.39 -1.87 -1.86
C GLY A 117 12.38 -0.73 -1.82
N LYS A 118 12.18 -0.07 -2.95
CA LYS A 118 11.21 1.01 -3.16
C LYS A 118 10.73 1.06 -4.59
N GLU A 119 9.48 1.47 -4.80
CA GLU A 119 8.89 1.71 -6.11
C GLU A 119 7.84 2.81 -6.02
N LYS A 120 7.45 3.39 -7.14
CA LYS A 120 6.25 4.24 -7.18
C LYS A 120 5.02 3.38 -7.47
N MET A 121 3.95 3.65 -6.72
CA MET A 121 2.62 3.09 -6.96
C MET A 121 1.65 4.22 -7.27
N GLY A 122 0.86 4.04 -8.33
CA GLY A 122 -0.22 4.96 -8.69
C GLY A 122 -1.58 4.37 -8.37
N VAL A 123 -2.55 5.22 -8.05
CA VAL A 123 -3.96 4.84 -7.90
C VAL A 123 -4.86 5.89 -8.55
N THR A 124 -5.96 5.43 -9.10
CA THR A 124 -6.99 6.26 -9.71
C THR A 124 -8.37 5.61 -9.55
N THR A 125 -9.38 6.13 -10.24
CA THR A 125 -10.75 5.58 -10.21
C THR A 125 -11.15 5.06 -11.60
N LEU A 126 -12.08 4.11 -11.64
CA LEU A 126 -12.51 3.45 -12.88
C LEU A 126 -13.10 4.40 -13.93
N ASP A 127 -13.71 5.51 -13.51
CA ASP A 127 -14.27 6.53 -14.39
C ASP A 127 -13.22 7.38 -15.12
N LYS A 128 -11.94 7.32 -14.68
CA LYS A 128 -10.83 8.07 -15.26
C LYS A 128 -9.94 7.25 -16.18
N VAL A 129 -10.13 5.97 -16.26
CA VAL A 129 -9.26 5.07 -17.02
C VAL A 129 -9.99 4.43 -18.19
N VAL A 130 -9.24 4.16 -19.26
CA VAL A 130 -9.75 3.49 -20.47
C VAL A 130 -9.03 2.14 -20.60
N PRO A 131 -9.78 1.01 -20.65
CA PRO A 131 -9.18 -0.30 -20.79
C PRO A 131 -8.46 -0.41 -22.15
N ILE A 132 -7.31 -1.10 -22.15
CA ILE A 132 -6.53 -1.39 -23.36
C ILE A 132 -6.69 -2.84 -23.84
N CYS A 133 -7.34 -3.67 -23.05
CA CYS A 133 -7.68 -5.05 -23.37
C CYS A 133 -8.99 -5.44 -22.66
N GLU A 134 -9.57 -6.57 -23.06
CA GLU A 134 -10.66 -7.19 -22.31
C GLU A 134 -10.15 -7.74 -20.98
N TYR A 135 -11.09 -7.91 -20.02
CA TYR A 135 -10.78 -8.54 -18.75
C TYR A 135 -10.45 -10.01 -18.93
N ASP A 136 -9.29 -10.42 -18.41
CA ASP A 136 -8.85 -11.80 -18.38
C ASP A 136 -9.45 -12.51 -17.16
N GLU A 137 -10.43 -13.36 -17.39
CA GLU A 137 -11.15 -14.11 -16.34
C GLU A 137 -10.26 -15.10 -15.57
N GLU A 138 -9.26 -15.66 -16.23
CA GLU A 138 -8.36 -16.65 -15.63
C GLU A 138 -7.36 -15.99 -14.69
N LYS A 139 -6.79 -14.87 -15.11
CA LYS A 139 -5.81 -14.11 -14.34
C LYS A 139 -6.43 -13.09 -13.40
N ASP A 140 -7.74 -12.87 -13.51
CA ASP A 140 -8.46 -11.83 -12.77
C ASP A 140 -7.85 -10.44 -12.97
N ILE A 141 -7.62 -10.01 -14.21
CA ILE A 141 -6.94 -8.75 -14.48
C ILE A 141 -7.49 -8.03 -15.72
N VAL A 142 -7.55 -6.72 -15.66
CA VAL A 142 -7.74 -5.84 -16.81
C VAL A 142 -6.72 -4.72 -16.74
N PHE A 143 -6.15 -4.34 -17.89
CA PHE A 143 -5.19 -3.25 -17.97
C PHE A 143 -5.81 -2.00 -18.59
N PHE A 144 -5.30 -0.83 -18.13
CA PHE A 144 -5.77 0.47 -18.57
C PHE A 144 -4.61 1.37 -18.99
N LYS A 145 -4.93 2.36 -19.83
CA LYS A 145 -3.99 3.44 -20.18
C LYS A 145 -3.62 4.26 -18.94
N PRO A 146 -2.40 4.82 -18.93
CA PRO A 146 -2.01 5.76 -17.88
C PRO A 146 -2.98 6.95 -17.78
N ASP A 147 -3.31 7.33 -16.53
CA ASP A 147 -4.11 8.50 -16.20
C ASP A 147 -3.20 9.59 -15.62
N ALA A 148 -3.22 10.79 -16.22
CA ALA A 148 -2.41 11.91 -15.78
C ALA A 148 -2.87 12.52 -14.44
N SER A 149 -4.10 12.25 -14.01
CA SER A 149 -4.67 12.74 -12.74
C SER A 149 -4.52 11.76 -11.58
N ALA A 150 -3.88 10.62 -11.81
CA ALA A 150 -3.65 9.60 -10.78
C ALA A 150 -2.77 10.13 -9.64
N ILE A 151 -3.02 9.63 -8.44
CA ILE A 151 -2.20 9.91 -7.27
C ILE A 151 -1.06 8.89 -7.25
N TYR A 152 0.16 9.35 -7.02
CA TYR A 152 1.35 8.51 -6.93
C TYR A 152 2.02 8.66 -5.57
N GLU A 153 2.46 7.56 -5.00
CA GLU A 153 3.28 7.51 -3.78
C GLU A 153 4.52 6.65 -4.01
N VAL A 154 5.57 6.94 -3.24
CA VAL A 154 6.74 6.07 -3.14
C VAL A 154 6.46 5.03 -2.07
N ALA A 155 6.28 3.79 -2.48
CA ALA A 155 6.08 2.66 -1.60
C ALA A 155 7.44 2.19 -1.04
N THR A 156 7.45 1.99 0.27
CA THR A 156 8.60 1.51 1.07
C THR A 156 8.12 0.47 2.07
N PRO A 157 9.03 -0.25 2.78
CA PRO A 157 8.63 -1.16 3.85
C PRO A 157 7.90 -0.52 5.05
N ASP A 158 7.80 0.80 5.11
CA ASP A 158 7.10 1.49 6.19
C ASP A 158 5.57 1.52 6.02
N LEU A 159 5.09 1.27 4.79
CA LEU A 159 3.67 1.38 4.43
C LEU A 159 3.19 0.14 3.68
N PHE A 160 1.92 -0.23 3.92
CA PHE A 160 1.21 -1.17 3.06
C PHE A 160 0.07 -0.50 2.32
N TYR A 161 -0.35 -1.11 1.22
CA TYR A 161 -1.39 -0.63 0.32
C TYR A 161 -2.49 -1.67 0.19
N VAL A 162 -3.73 -1.20 0.01
CA VAL A 162 -4.87 -2.08 -0.30
C VAL A 162 -5.64 -1.47 -1.45
N PHE A 163 -5.80 -2.23 -2.52
CA PHE A 163 -6.55 -1.83 -3.71
C PHE A 163 -7.76 -2.74 -3.88
N PHE A 164 -8.94 -2.15 -3.83
CA PHE A 164 -10.19 -2.82 -4.10
C PHE A 164 -10.45 -2.92 -5.61
N PRO A 165 -11.40 -3.74 -6.09
CA PRO A 165 -11.72 -3.83 -7.52
C PRO A 165 -12.07 -2.49 -8.20
N LYS A 166 -12.51 -1.51 -7.43
CA LYS A 166 -12.81 -0.14 -7.90
C LYS A 166 -11.59 0.77 -8.02
N ASP A 167 -10.42 0.33 -7.57
CA ASP A 167 -9.18 1.11 -7.45
C ASP A 167 -8.16 0.63 -8.50
N PRO A 168 -8.23 1.10 -9.78
CA PRO A 168 -7.17 0.86 -10.72
C PRO A 168 -5.86 1.36 -10.16
N HIS A 169 -4.86 0.49 -10.11
CA HIS A 169 -3.56 0.79 -9.53
C HIS A 169 -2.42 0.44 -10.49
N ARG A 170 -1.30 1.12 -10.32
CA ARG A 170 -0.15 1.05 -11.23
C ARG A 170 1.11 0.82 -10.41
N PRO A 171 1.45 -0.43 -10.11
CA PRO A 171 2.64 -0.78 -9.34
C PRO A 171 3.88 -0.85 -10.22
N SER A 172 5.00 -1.19 -9.60
CA SER A 172 6.27 -1.55 -10.25
C SER A 172 6.93 -0.42 -11.04
N ILE A 173 6.56 0.84 -10.79
CA ILE A 173 7.19 1.99 -11.42
C ILE A 173 8.50 2.31 -10.70
N LYS A 174 9.56 2.46 -11.47
CA LYS A 174 10.88 2.83 -10.97
C LYS A 174 10.83 4.17 -10.25
N ASP A 175 11.33 4.19 -9.02
CA ASP A 175 11.77 5.41 -8.36
C ASP A 175 13.20 5.77 -8.80
N GLU A 176 13.72 6.91 -8.38
CA GLU A 176 14.97 7.48 -8.89
C GLU A 176 16.15 6.48 -8.94
N ASP A 177 16.29 5.61 -7.93
CA ASP A 177 17.45 4.73 -7.79
C ASP A 177 17.32 3.36 -8.47
N GLY A 178 16.11 2.92 -8.85
CA GLY A 178 15.88 1.64 -9.53
C GLY A 178 16.38 0.40 -8.78
N VAL A 179 16.29 0.41 -7.45
CA VAL A 179 16.71 -0.73 -6.60
C VAL A 179 15.78 -1.92 -6.75
N THR A 180 16.32 -3.13 -6.62
CA THR A 180 15.53 -4.36 -6.60
C THR A 180 14.50 -4.32 -5.48
N VAL A 181 13.29 -4.71 -5.80
CA VAL A 181 12.15 -4.81 -4.88
C VAL A 181 11.87 -6.28 -4.61
N LYS A 182 11.65 -6.60 -3.32
CA LYS A 182 10.96 -7.82 -2.91
C LYS A 182 9.60 -7.42 -2.39
N LYS A 183 8.55 -7.94 -3.02
CA LYS A 183 7.15 -7.58 -2.72
C LYS A 183 6.31 -8.81 -2.45
N ILE A 184 5.39 -8.67 -1.50
CA ILE A 184 4.29 -9.61 -1.28
C ILE A 184 2.98 -8.93 -1.67
N VAL A 185 2.19 -9.61 -2.48
CA VAL A 185 0.81 -9.24 -2.80
C VAL A 185 -0.09 -10.33 -2.24
N ILE A 186 -0.94 -9.98 -1.27
CA ILE A 186 -1.93 -10.92 -0.74
C ILE A 186 -3.25 -10.68 -1.46
N LYS A 187 -3.72 -11.70 -2.15
CA LYS A 187 -5.00 -11.73 -2.83
C LYS A 187 -6.08 -12.13 -1.82
N ILE A 188 -6.97 -11.20 -1.49
CA ILE A 188 -8.07 -11.41 -0.55
C ILE A 188 -9.37 -11.41 -1.37
N LYS A 189 -10.10 -12.52 -1.37
CA LYS A 189 -11.32 -12.66 -2.16
C LYS A 189 -12.41 -11.69 -1.70
N MET A 190 -13.10 -11.10 -2.66
CA MET A 190 -14.25 -10.20 -2.45
C MET A 190 -15.42 -10.91 -1.78
#